data_c8bdd9a324e65e38e341b0e3a5370dad
#
_entry.id   c8bdd9a324e65e38e341b0e3a5370dad
#
_cell.length_a   1.000
_cell.length_b   1.000
_cell.length_c   1.000
_cell.angle_alpha   90.00
_cell.angle_beta   90.00
_cell.angle_gamma   90.00
#
_symmetry.space_group_name_H-M   'P 1'
#
loop_
_entity.id
_entity.type
_entity.pdbx_description
1 polymer ?
#
loop_
_entity_poly.entity_id
_entity_poly.type
_entity_poly.pdbx_seq_one_letter_code
_entity_poly.pdbx_strand_id
1 'polypeptide(L)'
;ENQQGIRFCIFQMYQTYHGAVEGTNIGAKGLTGEAYNGNAFWDTETYCLPFFIFNNQEAARNLLYFRYKTLDEARKRAEVLDCKGAFYPIATISGRECCNLWQHASLQLQASTAVAYGVWFYEKMFDDKDFLKKYGLEMLIEISRMLATRGDFNREGKYGYYCVMGPDEFQMMVHNNSYTNYMAKFTLEYTLDKINEIKSEDPDAYKKVAEKVAFDESEMDTWKNIKDNMILLYDDKTKLFEQHDGFFKLPHLDVDSIPISDFPLYDNWSYDRIYRNDMIKQPDVLMFMLLFISKFSQEQLKANYEYYEPCCIHESSLSPSVHSILASQLKKDDEAYDFFGFATRLDLDNY
;
A
#
# COMPACT_ATOMS: atom_id res chain seq x y z
N GLU A 1 20.22 0.12 24.08
CA GLU A 1 20.26 0.43 22.63
C GLU A 1 18.86 0.51 22.02
N ASN A 2 17.99 -0.51 22.14
CA ASN A 2 16.65 -0.50 21.56
C ASN A 2 15.77 0.63 22.09
N GLN A 3 15.81 0.93 23.40
CA GLN A 3 15.08 2.08 23.95
C GLN A 3 15.49 3.40 23.30
N GLN A 4 16.76 3.57 22.98
CA GLN A 4 17.27 4.75 22.27
C GLN A 4 16.68 4.81 20.86
N GLY A 5 16.70 3.69 20.11
CA GLY A 5 16.13 3.61 18.78
C GLY A 5 14.63 3.95 18.76
N ILE A 6 13.84 3.34 19.64
CA ILE A 6 12.40 3.62 19.76
C ILE A 6 12.14 5.11 20.07
N ARG A 7 12.86 5.67 21.04
CA ARG A 7 12.70 7.09 21.41
C ARG A 7 13.09 8.02 20.27
N PHE A 8 14.12 7.67 19.52
CA PHE A 8 14.54 8.41 18.34
C PHE A 8 13.45 8.36 17.26
N CYS A 9 12.93 7.19 16.92
CA CYS A 9 11.83 7.06 15.95
C CYS A 9 10.59 7.85 16.37
N ILE A 10 10.17 7.78 17.64
CA ILE A 10 9.04 8.57 18.16
C ILE A 10 9.32 10.08 18.03
N PHE A 11 10.51 10.52 18.37
CA PHE A 11 10.91 11.93 18.23
C PHE A 11 10.86 12.39 16.77
N GLN A 12 11.40 11.59 15.84
CA GLN A 12 11.36 11.89 14.40
C GLN A 12 9.93 11.98 13.86
N MET A 13 9.05 11.08 14.26
CA MET A 13 7.64 11.13 13.86
C MET A 13 6.95 12.42 14.34
N TYR A 14 7.11 12.78 15.61
CA TYR A 14 6.47 13.98 16.16
C TYR A 14 7.11 15.29 15.70
N GLN A 15 8.42 15.34 15.47
CA GLN A 15 9.04 16.56 14.93
C GLN A 15 8.64 16.79 13.47
N THR A 16 8.41 15.72 12.70
CA THR A 16 8.01 15.81 11.30
C THR A 16 6.55 16.19 11.15
N TYR A 17 5.68 15.59 11.98
CA TYR A 17 4.23 15.77 11.87
C TYR A 17 3.53 15.60 13.22
N HIS A 18 2.62 16.50 13.54
CA HIS A 18 1.79 16.42 14.76
C HIS A 18 0.33 16.84 14.52
N GLY A 19 -0.06 17.00 13.26
CA GLY A 19 -1.46 17.25 12.89
C GLY A 19 -1.99 18.66 13.13
N ALA A 20 -1.16 19.61 13.58
CA ALA A 20 -1.65 20.96 13.90
C ALA A 20 -2.08 21.78 12.67
N VAL A 21 -1.68 21.40 11.47
CA VAL A 21 -2.02 22.10 10.23
C VAL A 21 -2.72 21.13 9.28
N GLU A 22 -4.00 21.42 9.01
CA GLU A 22 -4.77 20.66 8.03
C GLU A 22 -4.19 20.79 6.62
N GLY A 23 -4.22 19.69 5.87
CA GLY A 23 -3.82 19.66 4.47
C GLY A 23 -2.31 19.63 4.24
N THR A 24 -1.54 19.20 5.23
CA THR A 24 -0.13 18.86 5.13
C THR A 24 0.05 17.34 5.23
N ASN A 25 1.21 16.84 4.81
CA ASN A 25 1.55 15.42 4.86
C ASN A 25 3.01 15.24 5.28
N ILE A 26 3.45 13.99 5.39
CA ILE A 26 4.78 13.59 5.82
C ILE A 26 5.62 13.31 4.58
N GLY A 27 6.78 13.98 4.44
CA GLY A 27 7.76 13.62 3.42
C GLY A 27 8.44 12.27 3.74
N ALA A 28 8.81 11.50 2.72
CA ALA A 28 9.33 10.15 2.88
C ALA A 28 10.57 10.05 3.79
N LYS A 29 11.39 11.10 3.84
CA LYS A 29 12.57 11.18 4.75
C LYS A 29 12.34 12.07 5.98
N GLY A 30 11.09 12.43 6.25
CA GLY A 30 10.82 13.38 7.35
C GLY A 30 11.54 14.69 7.16
N LEU A 31 12.20 15.17 8.23
CA LEU A 31 13.00 16.39 8.22
C LEU A 31 14.52 16.11 8.20
N THR A 32 14.95 14.87 8.18
CA THR A 32 16.34 14.48 8.39
C THR A 32 17.09 14.12 7.11
N GLY A 33 16.39 14.00 5.96
CA GLY A 33 17.01 13.65 4.69
C GLY A 33 16.44 14.47 3.52
N GLU A 34 17.29 14.69 2.51
CA GLU A 34 16.94 15.44 1.30
C GLU A 34 16.40 14.55 0.16
N ALA A 35 16.60 13.24 0.27
CA ALA A 35 16.07 12.31 -0.73
C ALA A 35 14.55 12.43 -0.85
N TYR A 36 14.04 12.25 -2.08
CA TYR A 36 12.63 12.40 -2.46
C TYR A 36 12.07 13.83 -2.34
N ASN A 37 12.91 14.85 -2.12
CA ASN A 37 12.55 16.27 -2.18
C ASN A 37 11.33 16.66 -1.31
N GLY A 38 11.14 16.02 -0.17
CA GLY A 38 10.02 16.27 0.73
C GLY A 38 8.67 15.72 0.25
N ASN A 39 8.63 14.93 -0.84
CA ASN A 39 7.40 14.32 -1.32
C ASN A 39 6.86 13.29 -0.33
N ALA A 40 5.55 13.30 -0.13
CA ALA A 40 4.81 12.25 0.52
C ALA A 40 4.56 11.09 -0.45
N PHE A 41 4.56 9.86 0.07
CA PHE A 41 4.33 8.62 -0.65
C PHE A 41 3.18 7.84 0.01
N TRP A 42 2.92 6.63 -0.46
CA TRP A 42 2.01 5.68 0.16
C TRP A 42 2.43 5.22 1.57
N ASP A 43 3.69 5.47 1.91
CA ASP A 43 4.29 5.28 3.24
C ASP A 43 3.47 5.98 4.32
N THR A 44 2.88 7.11 3.99
CA THR A 44 2.02 7.85 4.93
C THR A 44 0.89 6.98 5.45
N GLU A 45 0.12 6.35 4.60
CA GLU A 45 -1.05 5.57 4.99
C GLU A 45 -0.66 4.20 5.57
N THR A 46 0.42 3.59 5.07
CA THR A 46 0.75 2.21 5.38
C THR A 46 1.68 2.06 6.57
N TYR A 47 2.58 3.03 6.77
CA TYR A 47 3.63 2.97 7.80
C TYR A 47 3.52 4.08 8.85
N CYS A 48 3.19 5.31 8.45
CA CYS A 48 3.11 6.45 9.38
C CYS A 48 1.76 6.57 10.07
N LEU A 49 0.66 6.38 9.32
CA LEU A 49 -0.69 6.51 9.84
C LEU A 49 -0.97 5.59 11.04
N PRO A 50 -0.52 4.32 11.09
CA PRO A 50 -0.70 3.48 12.27
C PRO A 50 -0.12 4.09 13.54
N PHE A 51 1.03 4.75 13.47
CA PHE A 51 1.60 5.44 14.62
C PHE A 51 0.66 6.52 15.15
N PHE A 52 0.11 7.36 14.28
CA PHE A 52 -0.81 8.42 14.69
C PHE A 52 -2.18 7.88 15.11
N ILE A 53 -2.68 6.83 14.48
CA ILE A 53 -3.93 6.17 14.92
C ILE A 53 -3.83 5.74 16.38
N PHE A 54 -2.70 5.22 16.83
CA PHE A 54 -2.53 4.80 18.22
C PHE A 54 -2.16 5.94 19.19
N ASN A 55 -1.76 7.11 18.69
CA ASN A 55 -1.21 8.17 19.54
C ASN A 55 -1.93 9.52 19.44
N ASN A 56 -2.52 9.84 18.29
CA ASN A 56 -3.12 11.16 18.03
C ASN A 56 -4.18 11.09 16.93
N GLN A 57 -5.45 10.97 17.32
CA GLN A 57 -6.58 10.88 16.40
C GLN A 57 -6.66 12.06 15.42
N GLU A 58 -6.43 13.29 15.90
CA GLU A 58 -6.50 14.49 15.06
C GLU A 58 -5.41 14.47 13.98
N ALA A 59 -4.19 14.08 14.33
CA ALA A 59 -3.10 13.92 13.37
C ALA A 59 -3.43 12.85 12.31
N ALA A 60 -3.95 11.69 12.74
CA ALA A 60 -4.39 10.63 11.83
C ALA A 60 -5.48 11.12 10.87
N ARG A 61 -6.49 11.83 11.40
CA ARG A 61 -7.57 12.41 10.62
C ARG A 61 -7.05 13.41 9.58
N ASN A 62 -6.11 14.27 9.97
CA ASN A 62 -5.58 15.31 9.09
C ASN A 62 -4.68 14.74 7.98
N LEU A 63 -3.99 13.62 8.18
CA LEU A 63 -3.29 12.90 7.11
C LEU A 63 -4.26 12.41 6.03
N LEU A 64 -5.39 11.83 6.43
CA LEU A 64 -6.43 11.41 5.49
C LEU A 64 -7.16 12.61 4.86
N TYR A 65 -7.35 13.68 5.61
CA TYR A 65 -7.93 14.91 5.09
C TYR A 65 -7.04 15.56 4.01
N PHE A 66 -5.74 15.46 4.09
CA PHE A 66 -4.84 15.84 3.00
C PHE A 66 -5.19 15.11 1.69
N ARG A 67 -5.46 13.82 1.73
CA ARG A 67 -5.86 13.04 0.55
C ARG A 67 -7.19 13.53 -0.02
N TYR A 68 -8.14 13.87 0.85
CA TYR A 68 -9.39 14.48 0.42
C TYR A 68 -9.17 15.86 -0.23
N LYS A 69 -8.37 16.73 0.36
CA LYS A 69 -8.06 18.05 -0.21
C LYS A 69 -7.38 17.98 -1.57
N THR A 70 -6.68 16.89 -1.84
CA THR A 70 -5.95 16.66 -3.09
C THR A 70 -6.69 15.73 -4.06
N LEU A 71 -7.95 15.37 -3.78
CA LEU A 71 -8.75 14.44 -4.58
C LEU A 71 -8.93 14.93 -6.03
N ASP A 72 -9.10 16.23 -6.25
CA ASP A 72 -9.25 16.77 -7.61
C ASP A 72 -7.97 16.61 -8.46
N GLU A 73 -6.79 16.68 -7.85
CA GLU A 73 -5.55 16.38 -8.57
C GLU A 73 -5.44 14.89 -8.89
N ALA A 74 -5.93 14.00 -8.00
CA ALA A 74 -6.00 12.57 -8.26
C ALA A 74 -7.01 12.24 -9.39
N ARG A 75 -8.13 12.97 -9.51
CA ARG A 75 -9.08 12.85 -10.64
C ARG A 75 -8.41 13.23 -11.95
N LYS A 76 -7.72 14.38 -12.00
CA LYS A 76 -6.96 14.79 -13.19
C LYS A 76 -5.87 13.78 -13.57
N ARG A 77 -5.24 13.15 -12.56
CA ARG A 77 -4.25 12.11 -12.81
C ARG A 77 -4.90 10.86 -13.42
N ALA A 78 -6.07 10.45 -12.96
CA ALA A 78 -6.81 9.34 -13.55
C ALA A 78 -7.13 9.59 -15.02
N GLU A 79 -7.60 10.79 -15.38
CA GLU A 79 -7.86 11.18 -16.78
C GLU A 79 -6.60 11.07 -17.66
N VAL A 80 -5.44 11.52 -17.18
CA VAL A 80 -4.16 11.41 -17.88
C VAL A 80 -3.76 9.95 -18.15
N LEU A 81 -4.22 9.03 -17.28
CA LEU A 81 -3.95 7.59 -17.37
C LEU A 81 -5.12 6.80 -17.99
N ASP A 82 -6.04 7.47 -18.68
CA ASP A 82 -7.22 6.90 -19.33
C ASP A 82 -8.13 6.11 -18.36
N CYS A 83 -8.15 6.50 -17.08
CA CYS A 83 -9.00 5.92 -16.05
C CYS A 83 -10.11 6.90 -15.62
N LYS A 84 -11.19 6.37 -15.07
CA LYS A 84 -12.19 7.16 -14.35
C LYS A 84 -11.80 7.30 -12.88
N GLY A 85 -12.46 8.22 -12.17
CA GLY A 85 -12.31 8.36 -10.72
C GLY A 85 -11.00 9.03 -10.30
N ALA A 86 -10.31 8.50 -9.29
CA ALA A 86 -9.13 9.13 -8.72
C ALA A 86 -7.94 8.17 -8.64
N PHE A 87 -6.84 8.56 -9.28
CA PHE A 87 -5.55 7.88 -9.21
C PHE A 87 -4.59 8.74 -8.38
N TYR A 88 -4.42 8.38 -7.11
CA TYR A 88 -3.51 9.11 -6.22
C TYR A 88 -2.06 8.96 -6.66
N PRO A 89 -1.28 10.06 -6.65
CA PRO A 89 0.11 10.06 -7.06
C PRO A 89 0.97 9.21 -6.11
N ILE A 90 2.00 8.58 -6.69
CA ILE A 90 2.96 7.82 -5.87
C ILE A 90 3.83 8.76 -5.04
N ALA A 91 4.22 9.90 -5.60
CA ALA A 91 5.01 10.92 -4.94
C ALA A 91 4.38 12.31 -5.09
N THR A 92 4.18 13.05 -4.00
CA THR A 92 3.50 14.35 -4.09
C THR A 92 3.78 15.28 -2.91
N ILE A 93 3.70 16.59 -3.18
CA ILE A 93 3.61 17.65 -2.17
C ILE A 93 2.19 18.24 -2.14
N SER A 94 1.59 18.44 -3.32
CA SER A 94 0.34 19.19 -3.49
C SER A 94 -0.83 18.37 -4.07
N GLY A 95 -0.67 17.05 -4.18
CA GLY A 95 -1.63 16.15 -4.84
C GLY A 95 -1.29 15.87 -6.31
N ARG A 96 -0.38 16.63 -6.92
CA ARG A 96 0.12 16.34 -8.28
C ARG A 96 1.20 15.27 -8.23
N GLU A 97 1.26 14.44 -9.28
CA GLU A 97 2.34 13.46 -9.42
C GLU A 97 3.68 14.18 -9.63
N CYS A 98 4.65 13.88 -8.78
CA CYS A 98 5.99 14.45 -8.78
C CYS A 98 7.09 13.42 -9.08
N CYS A 99 6.74 12.14 -9.28
CA CYS A 99 7.72 11.12 -9.62
C CYS A 99 8.15 11.24 -11.08
N ASN A 100 9.45 11.37 -11.31
CA ASN A 100 10.02 11.46 -12.65
C ASN A 100 10.19 10.10 -13.35
N LEU A 101 10.09 8.99 -12.60
CA LEU A 101 10.13 7.64 -13.13
C LEU A 101 8.73 7.24 -13.54
N TRP A 102 8.45 7.23 -14.85
CA TRP A 102 7.10 6.96 -15.37
C TRP A 102 6.54 5.61 -14.93
N GLN A 103 7.40 4.61 -14.71
CA GLN A 103 7.02 3.28 -14.25
C GLN A 103 6.37 3.37 -12.86
N HIS A 104 7.04 4.03 -11.91
CA HIS A 104 6.51 4.25 -10.58
C HIS A 104 5.26 5.13 -10.62
N ALA A 105 5.31 6.22 -11.38
CA ALA A 105 4.20 7.17 -11.48
C ALA A 105 2.92 6.59 -12.09
N SER A 106 3.02 5.54 -12.94
CA SER A 106 1.88 5.07 -13.74
C SER A 106 1.47 3.62 -13.47
N LEU A 107 2.37 2.79 -12.93
CA LEU A 107 2.12 1.36 -12.75
C LEU A 107 1.83 0.99 -11.29
N GLN A 108 2.09 1.87 -10.34
CA GLN A 108 1.93 1.63 -8.91
C GLN A 108 0.56 2.12 -8.41
N LEU A 109 -0.37 1.18 -8.22
CA LEU A 109 -1.73 1.47 -7.75
C LEU A 109 -1.82 1.57 -6.22
N GLN A 110 -0.76 1.16 -5.52
CA GLN A 110 -0.76 1.08 -4.05
C GLN A 110 -1.00 2.43 -3.36
N ALA A 111 -0.63 3.56 -3.95
CA ALA A 111 -0.94 4.86 -3.37
C ALA A 111 -2.46 5.07 -3.21
N SER A 112 -3.24 4.67 -4.22
CA SER A 112 -4.71 4.79 -4.17
C SER A 112 -5.34 3.78 -3.21
N THR A 113 -4.90 2.52 -3.25
CA THR A 113 -5.44 1.50 -2.34
C THR A 113 -5.01 1.72 -0.88
N ALA A 114 -3.85 2.33 -0.64
CA ALA A 114 -3.42 2.73 0.69
C ALA A 114 -4.32 3.81 1.30
N VAL A 115 -4.78 4.77 0.49
CA VAL A 115 -5.77 5.78 0.96
C VAL A 115 -7.06 5.09 1.40
N ALA A 116 -7.58 4.15 0.62
CA ALA A 116 -8.78 3.39 0.99
C ALA A 116 -8.57 2.56 2.28
N TYR A 117 -7.40 1.91 2.41
CA TYR A 117 -7.01 1.20 3.62
C TYR A 117 -6.92 2.14 4.83
N GLY A 118 -6.32 3.32 4.65
CA GLY A 118 -6.22 4.33 5.71
C GLY A 118 -7.58 4.79 6.21
N VAL A 119 -8.54 5.05 5.30
CA VAL A 119 -9.93 5.38 5.66
C VAL A 119 -10.58 4.24 6.46
N TRP A 120 -10.41 2.99 6.00
CA TRP A 120 -10.91 1.80 6.69
C TRP A 120 -10.30 1.67 8.09
N PHE A 121 -8.97 1.81 8.20
CA PHE A 121 -8.29 1.63 9.49
C PHE A 121 -8.68 2.73 10.48
N TYR A 122 -8.76 3.97 10.02
CA TYR A 122 -9.23 5.10 10.83
C TYR A 122 -10.67 4.89 11.32
N GLU A 123 -11.57 4.50 10.43
CA GLU A 123 -12.97 4.21 10.77
C GLU A 123 -13.09 3.08 11.80
N LYS A 124 -12.33 1.99 11.61
CA LYS A 124 -12.33 0.85 12.54
C LYS A 124 -11.86 1.22 13.95
N MET A 125 -10.95 2.18 14.05
CA MET A 125 -10.38 2.57 15.35
C MET A 125 -11.23 3.61 16.08
N PHE A 126 -11.87 4.51 15.37
CA PHE A 126 -12.52 5.68 15.98
C PHE A 126 -14.04 5.76 15.76
N ASP A 127 -14.60 4.96 14.87
CA ASP A 127 -16.01 5.03 14.45
C ASP A 127 -16.46 6.47 14.09
N ASP A 128 -15.53 7.24 13.47
CA ASP A 128 -15.78 8.62 13.03
C ASP A 128 -16.64 8.64 11.77
N LYS A 129 -17.94 8.40 11.99
CA LYS A 129 -18.95 8.40 10.91
C LYS A 129 -19.06 9.76 10.20
N ASP A 130 -18.76 10.83 10.90
CA ASP A 130 -18.76 12.17 10.31
C ASP A 130 -17.67 12.34 9.28
N PHE A 131 -16.45 11.87 9.58
CA PHE A 131 -15.35 11.86 8.61
C PHE A 131 -15.70 11.00 7.40
N LEU A 132 -16.21 9.81 7.63
CA LEU A 132 -16.59 8.89 6.55
C LEU A 132 -17.65 9.52 5.63
N LYS A 133 -18.72 10.09 6.18
CA LYS A 133 -19.82 10.72 5.41
C LYS A 133 -19.38 11.98 4.66
N LYS A 134 -18.52 12.79 5.26
CA LYS A 134 -18.10 14.09 4.69
C LYS A 134 -16.98 13.96 3.67
N TYR A 135 -16.09 13.00 3.83
CA TYR A 135 -14.84 12.90 3.08
C TYR A 135 -14.55 11.49 2.57
N GLY A 136 -14.65 10.48 3.44
CA GLY A 136 -14.21 9.13 3.16
C GLY A 136 -14.99 8.48 2.02
N LEU A 137 -16.32 8.57 2.03
CA LEU A 137 -17.15 7.92 1.02
C LEU A 137 -16.87 8.45 -0.40
N GLU A 138 -16.66 9.75 -0.55
CA GLU A 138 -16.29 10.35 -1.83
C GLU A 138 -14.96 9.79 -2.35
N MET A 139 -13.93 9.75 -1.49
CA MET A 139 -12.63 9.16 -1.85
C MET A 139 -12.77 7.71 -2.26
N LEU A 140 -13.51 6.91 -1.50
CA LEU A 140 -13.72 5.48 -1.76
C LEU A 140 -14.42 5.24 -3.10
N ILE A 141 -15.47 6.00 -3.43
CA ILE A 141 -16.16 5.91 -4.71
C ILE A 141 -15.19 6.21 -5.86
N GLU A 142 -14.44 7.29 -5.77
CA GLU A 142 -13.52 7.70 -6.83
C GLU A 142 -12.34 6.73 -7.00
N ILE A 143 -11.80 6.17 -5.92
CA ILE A 143 -10.78 5.11 -6.00
C ILE A 143 -11.37 3.86 -6.65
N SER A 144 -12.60 3.48 -6.28
CA SER A 144 -13.27 2.30 -6.84
C SER A 144 -13.52 2.45 -8.35
N ARG A 145 -13.87 3.63 -8.84
CA ARG A 145 -13.97 3.95 -10.27
C ARG A 145 -12.64 3.77 -10.99
N MET A 146 -11.56 4.25 -10.39
CA MET A 146 -10.22 4.07 -10.96
C MET A 146 -9.87 2.58 -11.04
N LEU A 147 -10.06 1.84 -9.96
CA LEU A 147 -9.79 0.40 -9.93
C LEU A 147 -10.64 -0.38 -10.95
N ALA A 148 -11.90 0.00 -11.13
CA ALA A 148 -12.81 -0.65 -12.08
C ALA A 148 -12.51 -0.30 -13.55
N THR A 149 -11.71 0.70 -13.83
CA THR A 149 -11.37 1.13 -15.20
C THR A 149 -9.90 0.94 -15.56
N ARG A 150 -9.03 0.70 -14.56
CA ARG A 150 -7.59 0.42 -14.79
C ARG A 150 -7.31 -1.05 -15.09
N GLY A 151 -8.11 -1.96 -14.56
CA GLY A 151 -8.03 -3.39 -14.84
C GLY A 151 -8.96 -3.81 -15.98
N ASP A 152 -8.96 -5.11 -16.29
CA ASP A 152 -9.84 -5.66 -17.33
C ASP A 152 -10.14 -7.13 -17.08
N PHE A 153 -11.21 -7.64 -17.73
CA PHE A 153 -11.56 -9.05 -17.75
C PHE A 153 -10.74 -9.80 -18.78
N ASN A 154 -10.16 -10.91 -18.38
CA ASN A 154 -9.50 -11.82 -19.30
C ASN A 154 -10.53 -12.65 -20.10
N ARG A 155 -10.05 -13.49 -21.02
CA ARG A 155 -10.91 -14.35 -21.86
C ARG A 155 -11.71 -15.39 -21.08
N GLU A 156 -11.34 -15.65 -19.82
CA GLU A 156 -12.02 -16.58 -18.91
C GLU A 156 -13.05 -15.87 -18.02
N GLY A 157 -13.25 -14.57 -18.21
CA GLY A 157 -14.15 -13.76 -17.40
C GLY A 157 -13.62 -13.47 -15.98
N LYS A 158 -12.32 -13.55 -15.77
CA LYS A 158 -11.65 -13.17 -14.52
C LYS A 158 -11.06 -11.78 -14.65
N TYR A 159 -11.19 -10.97 -13.61
CA TYR A 159 -10.71 -9.61 -13.57
C TYR A 159 -9.30 -9.52 -12.97
N GLY A 160 -8.43 -8.72 -13.57
CA GLY A 160 -7.06 -8.53 -13.09
C GLY A 160 -6.43 -7.23 -13.56
N TYR A 161 -5.25 -6.95 -13.02
CA TYR A 161 -4.45 -5.80 -13.43
C TYR A 161 -3.23 -6.25 -14.20
N TYR A 162 -3.06 -5.65 -15.37
CA TYR A 162 -2.00 -5.99 -16.33
C TYR A 162 -1.00 -4.84 -16.44
N CYS A 163 0.29 -5.17 -16.63
CA CYS A 163 1.37 -4.20 -16.69
C CYS A 163 1.33 -3.23 -15.50
N VAL A 164 1.44 -3.78 -14.30
CA VAL A 164 1.50 -3.04 -13.05
C VAL A 164 2.83 -3.28 -12.34
N MET A 165 3.08 -2.50 -11.31
CA MET A 165 4.17 -2.70 -10.36
C MET A 165 3.55 -2.68 -8.96
N GLY A 166 3.83 -3.71 -8.16
CA GLY A 166 3.48 -3.72 -6.74
C GLY A 166 4.41 -2.85 -5.90
N PRO A 167 4.34 -2.95 -4.57
CA PRO A 167 5.34 -2.38 -3.68
C PRO A 167 6.77 -2.81 -4.01
N ASP A 168 6.96 -4.06 -4.42
CA ASP A 168 8.26 -4.55 -4.86
C ASP A 168 8.64 -3.93 -6.20
N GLU A 169 9.59 -3.01 -6.15
CA GLU A 169 10.07 -2.26 -7.31
C GLU A 169 11.00 -3.09 -8.21
N PHE A 170 11.39 -4.29 -7.79
CA PHE A 170 12.19 -5.21 -8.60
C PHE A 170 11.36 -6.09 -9.52
N GLN A 171 10.04 -5.98 -9.47
CA GLN A 171 9.10 -6.73 -10.30
C GLN A 171 8.20 -5.76 -11.08
N MET A 172 8.73 -5.24 -12.19
CA MET A 172 8.11 -4.19 -12.99
C MET A 172 7.34 -4.75 -14.19
N MET A 173 6.21 -4.10 -14.55
CA MET A 173 5.37 -4.44 -15.70
C MET A 173 4.80 -5.86 -15.66
N VAL A 174 4.51 -6.32 -14.46
CA VAL A 174 3.97 -7.67 -14.22
C VAL A 174 2.45 -7.71 -14.38
N HIS A 175 1.89 -8.91 -14.46
CA HIS A 175 0.45 -9.13 -14.53
C HIS A 175 -0.04 -9.76 -13.23
N ASN A 176 -1.24 -9.34 -12.81
CA ASN A 176 -1.90 -9.90 -11.64
C ASN A 176 -1.02 -9.89 -10.38
N ASN A 177 -0.34 -8.76 -10.13
CA ASN A 177 0.40 -8.60 -8.89
C ASN A 177 -0.52 -8.83 -7.69
N SER A 178 -0.17 -9.77 -6.82
CA SER A 178 -1.02 -10.24 -5.72
C SER A 178 -1.36 -9.14 -4.73
N TYR A 179 -0.42 -8.25 -4.40
CA TYR A 179 -0.71 -7.09 -3.56
C TYR A 179 -1.76 -6.19 -4.22
N THR A 180 -1.56 -5.82 -5.47
CA THR A 180 -2.46 -4.94 -6.23
C THR A 180 -3.87 -5.52 -6.31
N ASN A 181 -3.99 -6.79 -6.70
CA ASN A 181 -5.29 -7.47 -6.84
C ASN A 181 -6.00 -7.63 -5.49
N TYR A 182 -5.27 -8.01 -4.44
CA TYR A 182 -5.84 -8.18 -3.11
C TYR A 182 -6.36 -6.86 -2.53
N MET A 183 -5.54 -5.80 -2.62
CA MET A 183 -5.91 -4.47 -2.13
C MET A 183 -7.06 -3.85 -2.94
N ALA A 184 -7.10 -4.08 -4.25
CA ALA A 184 -8.22 -3.63 -5.08
C ALA A 184 -9.51 -4.35 -4.71
N LYS A 185 -9.48 -5.68 -4.54
CA LYS A 185 -10.64 -6.46 -4.08
C LYS A 185 -11.15 -5.95 -2.74
N PHE A 186 -10.26 -5.74 -1.77
CA PHE A 186 -10.59 -5.18 -0.47
C PHE A 186 -11.25 -3.79 -0.61
N THR A 187 -10.68 -2.91 -1.43
CA THR A 187 -11.18 -1.54 -1.60
C THR A 187 -12.60 -1.55 -2.17
N LEU A 188 -12.86 -2.35 -3.20
CA LEU A 188 -14.20 -2.49 -3.79
C LEU A 188 -15.20 -3.06 -2.79
N GLU A 189 -14.82 -4.08 -2.02
CA GLU A 189 -15.66 -4.68 -0.98
C GLU A 189 -16.03 -3.66 0.10
N TYR A 190 -15.03 -2.99 0.66
CA TYR A 190 -15.23 -1.98 1.69
C TYR A 190 -16.08 -0.80 1.19
N THR A 191 -15.86 -0.35 -0.04
CA THR A 191 -16.66 0.74 -0.63
C THR A 191 -18.13 0.33 -0.78
N LEU A 192 -18.40 -0.86 -1.29
CA LEU A 192 -19.77 -1.40 -1.42
C LEU A 192 -20.47 -1.50 -0.06
N ASP A 193 -19.76 -1.99 0.96
CA ASP A 193 -20.30 -2.10 2.32
C ASP A 193 -20.64 -0.71 2.88
N LYS A 194 -19.77 0.29 2.71
CA LYS A 194 -20.00 1.65 3.23
C LYS A 194 -21.08 2.40 2.47
N ILE A 195 -21.23 2.21 1.17
CA ILE A 195 -22.36 2.76 0.42
C ILE A 195 -23.68 2.22 0.99
N ASN A 196 -23.80 0.90 1.19
CA ASN A 196 -25.00 0.29 1.72
C ASN A 196 -25.30 0.73 3.17
N GLU A 197 -24.27 0.78 4.01
CA GLU A 197 -24.38 1.24 5.40
C GLU A 197 -24.89 2.67 5.46
N ILE A 198 -24.22 3.62 4.79
CA ILE A 198 -24.60 5.04 4.84
C ILE A 198 -25.96 5.28 4.17
N LYS A 199 -26.25 4.58 3.07
CA LYS A 199 -27.57 4.66 2.40
C LYS A 199 -28.70 4.22 3.34
N SER A 200 -28.45 3.25 4.22
CA SER A 200 -29.43 2.74 5.19
C SER A 200 -29.54 3.63 6.44
N GLU A 201 -28.39 4.07 6.98
CA GLU A 201 -28.35 4.80 8.25
C GLU A 201 -28.61 6.31 8.10
N ASP A 202 -28.17 6.91 6.99
CA ASP A 202 -28.24 8.35 6.72
C ASP A 202 -28.45 8.60 5.21
N PRO A 203 -29.68 8.38 4.69
CA PRO A 203 -30.00 8.54 3.28
C PRO A 203 -29.69 9.93 2.72
N ASP A 204 -29.79 10.98 3.55
CA ASP A 204 -29.52 12.35 3.13
C ASP A 204 -28.02 12.58 2.92
N ALA A 205 -27.18 12.05 3.80
CA ALA A 205 -25.73 12.09 3.62
C ALA A 205 -25.30 11.30 2.38
N TYR A 206 -25.87 10.11 2.18
CA TYR A 206 -25.65 9.32 0.96
C TYR A 206 -26.02 10.09 -0.30
N LYS A 207 -27.25 10.64 -0.35
CA LYS A 207 -27.75 11.41 -1.50
C LYS A 207 -26.83 12.58 -1.84
N LYS A 208 -26.39 13.31 -0.82
CA LYS A 208 -25.48 14.46 -1.00
C LYS A 208 -24.16 14.06 -1.66
N VAL A 209 -23.57 12.94 -1.24
CA VAL A 209 -22.32 12.43 -1.84
C VAL A 209 -22.59 11.90 -3.24
N ALA A 210 -23.64 11.10 -3.43
CA ALA A 210 -24.01 10.53 -4.72
C ALA A 210 -24.26 11.62 -5.79
N GLU A 211 -25.00 12.67 -5.46
CA GLU A 211 -25.22 13.83 -6.34
C GLU A 211 -23.90 14.55 -6.66
N LYS A 212 -23.04 14.76 -5.65
CA LYS A 212 -21.77 15.45 -5.80
C LYS A 212 -20.85 14.78 -6.81
N VAL A 213 -20.79 13.44 -6.78
CA VAL A 213 -19.92 12.66 -7.65
C VAL A 213 -20.64 12.06 -8.87
N ALA A 214 -21.91 12.46 -9.09
CA ALA A 214 -22.77 11.88 -10.13
C ALA A 214 -22.73 10.34 -10.12
N PHE A 215 -22.93 9.75 -8.92
CA PHE A 215 -22.85 8.31 -8.72
C PHE A 215 -24.07 7.60 -9.33
N ASP A 216 -23.81 6.59 -10.18
CA ASP A 216 -24.82 5.70 -10.72
C ASP A 216 -24.79 4.38 -9.95
N GLU A 217 -25.92 4.00 -9.36
CA GLU A 217 -26.02 2.76 -8.58
C GLU A 217 -25.67 1.49 -9.39
N SER A 218 -25.76 1.53 -10.72
CA SER A 218 -25.30 0.43 -11.59
C SER A 218 -23.78 0.21 -11.51
N GLU A 219 -23.01 1.19 -11.04
CA GLU A 219 -21.59 1.02 -10.76
C GLU A 219 -21.34 -0.04 -9.68
N MET A 220 -22.27 -0.17 -8.71
CA MET A 220 -22.17 -1.19 -7.66
C MET A 220 -22.23 -2.62 -8.21
N ASP A 221 -23.06 -2.87 -9.20
CA ASP A 221 -23.15 -4.20 -9.85
C ASP A 221 -21.85 -4.51 -10.59
N THR A 222 -21.27 -3.51 -11.25
CA THR A 222 -19.96 -3.62 -11.91
C THR A 222 -18.87 -3.95 -10.89
N TRP A 223 -18.79 -3.20 -9.80
CA TRP A 223 -17.78 -3.40 -8.76
C TRP A 223 -17.93 -4.75 -8.05
N LYS A 224 -19.17 -5.18 -7.82
CA LYS A 224 -19.47 -6.50 -7.28
C LYS A 224 -18.96 -7.60 -8.21
N ASN A 225 -19.27 -7.50 -9.50
CA ASN A 225 -18.81 -8.47 -10.49
C ASN A 225 -17.27 -8.52 -10.57
N ILE A 226 -16.59 -7.36 -10.55
CA ILE A 226 -15.13 -7.26 -10.52
C ILE A 226 -14.57 -7.94 -9.27
N LYS A 227 -15.06 -7.59 -8.09
CA LYS A 227 -14.64 -8.15 -6.81
C LYS A 227 -14.78 -9.67 -6.74
N ASP A 228 -15.93 -10.18 -7.22
CA ASP A 228 -16.24 -11.61 -7.16
C ASP A 228 -15.41 -12.43 -8.16
N ASN A 229 -14.92 -11.80 -9.22
CA ASN A 229 -14.10 -12.44 -10.25
C ASN A 229 -12.61 -12.01 -10.22
N MET A 230 -12.19 -11.31 -9.17
CA MET A 230 -10.79 -10.86 -9.04
C MET A 230 -9.82 -12.04 -8.98
N ILE A 231 -8.80 -12.01 -9.82
CA ILE A 231 -7.72 -12.99 -9.82
C ILE A 231 -6.93 -12.85 -8.53
N LEU A 232 -6.89 -13.91 -7.75
CA LEU A 232 -5.97 -14.06 -6.62
C LEU A 232 -5.13 -15.30 -6.89
N LEU A 233 -3.82 -15.13 -7.00
CA LEU A 233 -2.87 -16.19 -7.35
C LEU A 233 -2.53 -17.04 -6.12
N TYR A 234 -3.51 -17.74 -5.58
CA TYR A 234 -3.38 -18.56 -4.38
C TYR A 234 -3.50 -20.05 -4.71
N ASP A 235 -2.54 -20.84 -4.23
CA ASP A 235 -2.56 -22.29 -4.31
C ASP A 235 -2.89 -22.90 -2.92
N ASP A 236 -4.04 -23.54 -2.81
CA ASP A 236 -4.50 -24.15 -1.55
C ASP A 236 -3.64 -25.35 -1.11
N LYS A 237 -2.90 -26.00 -2.00
CA LYS A 237 -2.02 -27.13 -1.64
C LYS A 237 -0.74 -26.65 -0.97
N THR A 238 -0.10 -25.64 -1.52
CA THR A 238 1.14 -25.07 -1.01
C THR A 238 0.91 -23.97 0.01
N LYS A 239 -0.33 -23.43 0.10
CA LYS A 239 -0.71 -22.25 0.88
C LYS A 239 0.00 -20.97 0.45
N LEU A 240 0.62 -20.96 -0.72
CA LEU A 240 1.37 -19.83 -1.25
C LEU A 240 0.49 -18.92 -2.11
N PHE A 241 0.74 -17.64 -1.99
CA PHE A 241 0.36 -16.65 -3.00
C PHE A 241 1.55 -16.47 -3.96
N GLU A 242 1.34 -16.63 -5.26
CA GLU A 242 2.35 -16.23 -6.24
C GLU A 242 2.35 -14.70 -6.35
N GLN A 243 3.52 -14.05 -6.28
CA GLN A 243 3.61 -12.59 -6.23
C GLN A 243 2.99 -11.90 -7.45
N HIS A 244 3.15 -12.50 -8.63
CA HIS A 244 2.51 -12.12 -9.89
C HIS A 244 2.53 -13.32 -10.85
N ASP A 245 1.82 -13.23 -11.97
CA ASP A 245 1.81 -14.29 -12.96
C ASP A 245 3.22 -14.68 -13.40
N GLY A 246 3.61 -15.91 -13.11
CA GLY A 246 4.89 -16.48 -13.52
C GLY A 246 6.07 -16.21 -12.58
N PHE A 247 5.86 -15.60 -11.43
CA PHE A 247 6.93 -15.34 -10.45
C PHE A 247 7.67 -16.62 -10.05
N PHE A 248 6.96 -17.71 -9.77
CA PHE A 248 7.57 -19.00 -9.41
C PHE A 248 8.35 -19.67 -10.54
N LYS A 249 8.35 -19.11 -11.74
CA LYS A 249 9.10 -19.60 -12.90
C LYS A 249 10.35 -18.76 -13.18
N LEU A 250 10.56 -17.69 -12.44
CA LEU A 250 11.74 -16.85 -12.59
C LEU A 250 12.99 -17.62 -12.15
N PRO A 251 14.16 -17.30 -12.73
CA PRO A 251 15.43 -17.84 -12.23
C PRO A 251 15.62 -17.46 -10.76
N HIS A 252 15.96 -18.44 -9.92
CA HIS A 252 16.28 -18.21 -8.52
C HIS A 252 17.63 -17.53 -8.38
N LEU A 253 17.69 -16.49 -7.54
CA LEU A 253 18.91 -15.84 -7.11
C LEU A 253 19.08 -16.01 -5.60
N ASP A 254 20.16 -16.66 -5.21
CA ASP A 254 20.56 -16.74 -3.80
C ASP A 254 21.07 -15.37 -3.34
N VAL A 255 20.25 -14.68 -2.55
CA VAL A 255 20.51 -13.32 -2.05
C VAL A 255 21.78 -13.27 -1.20
N ASP A 256 22.04 -14.30 -0.40
CA ASP A 256 23.24 -14.42 0.44
C ASP A 256 24.54 -14.56 -0.37
N SER A 257 24.43 -14.93 -1.64
CA SER A 257 25.57 -15.02 -2.55
C SER A 257 26.00 -13.68 -3.14
N ILE A 258 25.22 -12.61 -2.96
CA ILE A 258 25.52 -11.30 -3.52
C ILE A 258 26.66 -10.65 -2.71
N PRO A 259 27.78 -10.26 -3.36
CA PRO A 259 28.86 -9.58 -2.66
C PRO A 259 28.39 -8.26 -2.03
N ILE A 260 28.83 -7.97 -0.80
CA ILE A 260 28.52 -6.69 -0.12
C ILE A 260 28.95 -5.48 -0.97
N SER A 261 30.02 -5.61 -1.76
CA SER A 261 30.48 -4.55 -2.66
C SER A 261 29.52 -4.19 -3.79
N ASP A 262 28.52 -5.06 -4.06
CA ASP A 262 27.53 -4.82 -5.11
C ASP A 262 26.36 -3.95 -4.60
N PHE A 263 26.23 -3.77 -3.29
CA PHE A 263 25.20 -2.92 -2.69
C PHE A 263 25.63 -1.44 -2.66
N PRO A 264 24.71 -0.49 -2.88
CA PRO A 264 23.31 -0.73 -3.28
C PRO A 264 23.20 -1.22 -4.74
N LEU A 265 22.31 -2.16 -4.98
CA LEU A 265 22.20 -2.81 -6.29
C LEU A 265 21.84 -1.83 -7.41
N TYR A 266 21.05 -0.80 -7.14
CA TYR A 266 20.69 0.22 -8.12
C TYR A 266 21.88 0.97 -8.70
N ASP A 267 22.95 1.12 -7.93
CA ASP A 267 24.16 1.84 -8.36
C ASP A 267 25.14 0.91 -9.10
N ASN A 268 25.08 -0.40 -8.81
CA ASN A 268 26.10 -1.35 -9.24
C ASN A 268 25.59 -2.38 -10.27
N TRP A 269 24.26 -2.61 -10.36
CA TRP A 269 23.68 -3.52 -11.33
C TRP A 269 22.79 -2.79 -12.34
N SER A 270 22.72 -3.31 -13.55
CA SER A 270 21.73 -2.81 -14.51
C SER A 270 20.31 -3.20 -14.09
N TYR A 271 19.34 -2.36 -14.40
CA TYR A 271 17.92 -2.66 -14.16
C TYR A 271 17.49 -3.98 -14.82
N ASP A 272 17.99 -4.26 -16.01
CA ASP A 272 17.75 -5.54 -16.70
C ASP A 272 18.18 -6.74 -15.85
N ARG A 273 19.35 -6.68 -15.21
CA ARG A 273 19.82 -7.74 -14.32
C ARG A 273 18.94 -7.89 -13.07
N ILE A 274 18.48 -6.78 -12.50
CA ILE A 274 17.62 -6.76 -11.32
C ILE A 274 16.25 -7.42 -11.64
N TYR A 275 15.65 -7.09 -12.78
CA TYR A 275 14.25 -7.45 -13.09
C TYR A 275 14.02 -8.86 -13.63
N ARG A 276 15.03 -9.70 -13.81
CA ARG A 276 14.89 -11.01 -14.47
C ARG A 276 15.08 -12.23 -13.57
N ASN A 277 14.91 -12.07 -12.28
CA ASN A 277 15.01 -13.13 -11.26
C ASN A 277 13.97 -12.95 -10.16
N ASP A 278 13.92 -13.89 -9.20
CA ASP A 278 12.95 -13.91 -8.11
C ASP A 278 13.36 -13.10 -6.86
N MET A 279 14.41 -12.31 -6.97
CA MET A 279 14.82 -11.40 -5.91
C MET A 279 13.80 -10.27 -5.74
N ILE A 280 13.46 -9.94 -4.49
CA ILE A 280 12.55 -8.85 -4.15
C ILE A 280 13.28 -7.78 -3.31
N LYS A 281 12.98 -6.51 -3.59
CA LYS A 281 13.50 -5.38 -2.82
C LYS A 281 12.82 -5.25 -1.47
N GLN A 282 11.51 -5.37 -1.48
CA GLN A 282 10.61 -5.22 -0.35
C GLN A 282 9.34 -6.05 -0.57
N PRO A 283 8.59 -6.39 0.50
CA PRO A 283 7.52 -7.36 0.40
C PRO A 283 6.27 -6.85 -0.31
N ASP A 284 5.72 -7.66 -1.20
CA ASP A 284 4.36 -7.55 -1.75
C ASP A 284 3.40 -8.47 -1.00
N VAL A 285 3.64 -9.78 -1.09
CA VAL A 285 2.77 -10.80 -0.47
C VAL A 285 2.76 -10.64 1.03
N LEU A 286 3.94 -10.57 1.66
CA LEU A 286 4.02 -10.42 3.11
C LEU A 286 3.42 -9.10 3.59
N MET A 287 3.42 -8.05 2.74
CA MET A 287 2.84 -6.77 3.10
C MET A 287 1.31 -6.82 3.21
N PHE A 288 0.58 -7.35 2.20
CA PHE A 288 -0.87 -7.43 2.36
C PHE A 288 -1.28 -8.45 3.43
N MET A 289 -0.49 -9.50 3.65
CA MET A 289 -0.73 -10.43 4.74
C MET A 289 -0.57 -9.78 6.11
N LEU A 290 0.39 -8.87 6.26
CA LEU A 290 0.51 -8.05 7.46
C LEU A 290 -0.69 -7.14 7.66
N LEU A 291 -1.09 -6.39 6.62
CA LEU A 291 -2.21 -5.43 6.71
C LEU A 291 -3.53 -6.11 7.12
N PHE A 292 -3.70 -7.37 6.76
CA PHE A 292 -4.89 -8.16 7.05
C PHE A 292 -4.57 -9.44 7.83
N ILE A 293 -3.62 -9.38 8.74
CA ILE A 293 -3.05 -10.54 9.44
C ILE A 293 -4.10 -11.48 10.06
N SER A 294 -5.20 -10.92 10.55
CA SER A 294 -6.30 -11.69 11.14
C SER A 294 -7.12 -12.51 10.12
N LYS A 295 -6.94 -12.27 8.83
CA LYS A 295 -7.64 -13.01 7.74
C LYS A 295 -6.87 -14.24 7.29
N PHE A 296 -5.64 -14.44 7.74
CA PHE A 296 -4.80 -15.55 7.33
C PHE A 296 -4.55 -16.55 8.46
N SER A 297 -4.56 -17.83 8.13
CA SER A 297 -4.18 -18.88 9.07
C SER A 297 -2.67 -18.86 9.36
N GLN A 298 -2.27 -19.46 10.50
CA GLN A 298 -0.85 -19.60 10.81
C GLN A 298 -0.09 -20.42 9.75
N GLU A 299 -0.75 -21.39 9.12
CA GLU A 299 -0.17 -22.19 8.04
C GLU A 299 0.10 -21.33 6.80
N GLN A 300 -0.84 -20.46 6.41
CA GLN A 300 -0.66 -19.52 5.30
C GLN A 300 0.44 -18.51 5.59
N LEU A 301 0.44 -17.90 6.78
CA LEU A 301 1.48 -16.95 7.19
C LEU A 301 2.86 -17.60 7.14
N LYS A 302 2.97 -18.82 7.69
CA LYS A 302 4.23 -19.57 7.73
C LYS A 302 4.72 -19.90 6.33
N ALA A 303 3.88 -20.48 5.49
CA ALA A 303 4.28 -20.89 4.13
C ALA A 303 4.80 -19.70 3.32
N ASN A 304 4.08 -18.58 3.33
CA ASN A 304 4.49 -17.39 2.57
C ASN A 304 5.72 -16.73 3.18
N TYR A 305 5.84 -16.65 4.50
CA TYR A 305 7.00 -16.08 5.14
C TYR A 305 8.28 -16.88 4.80
N GLU A 306 8.24 -18.20 4.96
CA GLU A 306 9.38 -19.09 4.67
C GLU A 306 9.79 -19.10 3.19
N TYR A 307 8.86 -18.76 2.28
CA TYR A 307 9.15 -18.63 0.86
C TYR A 307 9.75 -17.27 0.48
N TYR A 308 9.15 -16.16 0.94
CA TYR A 308 9.49 -14.83 0.48
C TYR A 308 10.61 -14.14 1.27
N GLU A 309 10.79 -14.51 2.54
CA GLU A 309 11.86 -13.91 3.35
C GLU A 309 13.24 -14.12 2.73
N PRO A 310 13.63 -15.36 2.32
CA PRO A 310 14.95 -15.58 1.72
C PRO A 310 15.15 -14.91 0.35
N CYS A 311 14.09 -14.49 -0.32
CA CYS A 311 14.18 -13.76 -1.59
C CYS A 311 14.35 -12.24 -1.41
N CYS A 312 14.19 -11.71 -0.18
CA CYS A 312 14.19 -10.29 0.09
C CYS A 312 15.59 -9.76 0.43
N ILE A 313 16.08 -8.81 -0.36
CA ILE A 313 17.40 -8.20 -0.13
C ILE A 313 17.41 -7.10 0.93
N HIS A 314 16.26 -6.67 1.41
CA HIS A 314 16.10 -5.60 2.41
C HIS A 314 16.79 -4.26 2.05
N GLU A 315 17.00 -3.95 0.78
CA GLU A 315 17.42 -2.62 0.32
C GLU A 315 16.32 -1.55 0.45
N SER A 316 15.45 -1.72 1.40
CA SER A 316 14.35 -0.79 1.68
C SER A 316 14.13 -0.69 3.18
N SER A 317 14.03 0.54 3.68
CA SER A 317 13.63 0.78 5.07
C SER A 317 12.20 0.30 5.40
N LEU A 318 11.41 -0.04 4.39
CA LEU A 318 10.02 -0.50 4.54
C LEU A 318 9.92 -2.00 4.86
N SER A 319 10.94 -2.82 4.55
CA SER A 319 10.87 -4.27 4.71
C SER A 319 11.11 -4.77 6.14
N PRO A 320 12.06 -4.25 6.95
CA PRO A 320 12.41 -4.87 8.22
C PRO A 320 11.25 -4.92 9.23
N SER A 321 10.43 -3.86 9.29
CA SER A 321 9.28 -3.82 10.20
C SER A 321 8.22 -4.87 9.86
N VAL A 322 7.97 -5.12 8.57
CA VAL A 322 7.04 -6.15 8.09
C VAL A 322 7.52 -7.53 8.51
N HIS A 323 8.80 -7.82 8.26
CA HIS A 323 9.42 -9.11 8.60
C HIS A 323 9.47 -9.33 10.11
N SER A 324 9.83 -8.31 10.90
CA SER A 324 9.83 -8.39 12.37
C SER A 324 8.46 -8.78 12.94
N ILE A 325 7.38 -8.13 12.48
CA ILE A 325 6.04 -8.42 12.98
C ILE A 325 5.58 -9.83 12.57
N LEU A 326 5.80 -10.23 11.34
CA LEU A 326 5.40 -11.56 10.86
C LEU A 326 6.23 -12.67 11.51
N ALA A 327 7.54 -12.50 11.67
CA ALA A 327 8.40 -13.42 12.41
C ALA A 327 7.90 -13.61 13.86
N SER A 328 7.55 -12.51 14.53
CA SER A 328 6.96 -12.56 15.88
C SER A 328 5.64 -13.34 15.92
N GLN A 329 4.75 -13.14 14.93
CA GLN A 329 3.51 -13.92 14.81
C GLN A 329 3.77 -15.42 14.61
N LEU A 330 4.87 -15.76 13.98
CA LEU A 330 5.32 -17.15 13.74
C LEU A 330 6.17 -17.72 14.88
N LYS A 331 6.39 -16.96 15.97
CA LYS A 331 7.24 -17.32 17.12
C LYS A 331 8.71 -17.60 16.74
N LYS A 332 9.19 -16.91 15.75
CA LYS A 332 10.59 -16.84 15.35
C LYS A 332 11.24 -15.67 16.10
N ASP A 333 11.39 -15.80 17.42
CA ASP A 333 11.67 -14.67 18.30
C ASP A 333 13.02 -14.01 18.04
N ASP A 334 14.08 -14.78 17.75
CA ASP A 334 15.41 -14.25 17.46
C ASP A 334 15.40 -13.43 16.16
N GLU A 335 14.83 -13.98 15.09
CA GLU A 335 14.69 -13.33 13.80
C GLU A 335 13.81 -12.05 13.88
N ALA A 336 12.70 -12.13 14.63
CA ALA A 336 11.85 -10.98 14.91
C ALA A 336 12.62 -9.86 15.61
N TYR A 337 13.49 -10.22 16.55
CA TYR A 337 14.28 -9.27 17.32
C TYR A 337 15.38 -8.62 16.47
N ASP A 338 16.03 -9.39 15.60
CA ASP A 338 17.06 -8.87 14.68
C ASP A 338 16.46 -7.86 13.70
N PHE A 339 15.32 -8.18 13.06
CA PHE A 339 14.61 -7.24 12.20
C PHE A 339 14.08 -6.01 12.95
N PHE A 340 13.62 -6.18 14.20
CA PHE A 340 13.23 -5.05 15.04
C PHE A 340 14.41 -4.12 15.33
N GLY A 341 15.56 -4.70 15.69
CA GLY A 341 16.80 -3.96 15.91
C GLY A 341 17.20 -3.19 14.65
N PHE A 342 17.17 -3.83 13.50
CA PHE A 342 17.46 -3.20 12.21
C PHE A 342 16.48 -2.04 11.94
N ALA A 343 15.16 -2.28 12.01
CA ALA A 343 14.14 -1.26 11.72
C ALA A 343 14.25 -0.01 12.62
N THR A 344 14.59 -0.19 13.91
CA THR A 344 14.63 0.92 14.86
C THR A 344 15.95 1.69 14.88
N ARG A 345 16.99 1.21 14.18
CA ARG A 345 18.34 1.78 14.22
C ARG A 345 18.86 2.29 12.88
N LEU A 346 18.10 2.15 11.81
CA LEU A 346 18.51 2.54 10.44
C LEU A 346 19.22 3.90 10.39
N ASP A 347 18.60 4.96 10.93
CA ASP A 347 19.17 6.29 10.92
C ASP A 347 20.27 6.49 11.99
N LEU A 348 20.26 5.71 13.07
CA LEU A 348 21.25 5.83 14.15
C LEU A 348 22.57 5.15 13.80
N ASP A 349 22.51 4.09 13.03
CA ASP A 349 23.69 3.31 12.65
C ASP A 349 24.20 3.68 11.24
N ASN A 350 23.56 4.66 10.61
CA ASN A 350 23.94 5.22 9.30
C ASN A 350 23.95 4.15 8.17
N TYR A 351 22.89 3.37 8.11
CA TYR A 351 22.64 2.41 7.05
C TYR A 351 22.09 3.07 5.78
#